data_7d59508b3ee4ad78bc7532032346089d
#
_entry.id   7d59508b3ee4ad78bc7532032346089d
#
_cell.length_a   1.000
_cell.length_b   1.000
_cell.length_c   1.000
_cell.angle_alpha   90.00
_cell.angle_beta   90.00
_cell.angle_gamma   90.00
#
_symmetry.space_group_name_H-M   'P 1'
#
loop_
_entity.id
_entity.type
_entity.pdbx_description
1 polymer ?
#
loop_
_entity_poly.entity_id
_entity_poly.type
_entity_poly.pdbx_seq_one_letter_code
_entity_poly.pdbx_strand_id
1 'polypeptide(L)'
;MEPREAARVLAQTQADARRSLDFRAPWVSLAAAVVALAGFGIVWLDVRNQHPFTGPSAASLVFFYGLIALRIATVIYAYARARTGISGHSVKVQRDEAVVMSGVLLVCYLALIGIANSGSHHGAGFYWSLFLNGTLIALAAVWAGRCAIHKRWHEVALTVPVALIAALAAIAGPRGMWLVNGVGLCVLLLANAAIGMWQRRATRTHTVRTGA
;
A
#
# COMPACT_ATOMS: atom_id res chain seq x y z
N MET A 1 35.92 -5.43 -28.14
CA MET A 1 34.55 -5.75 -27.71
C MET A 1 33.64 -5.50 -28.89
N GLU A 2 32.98 -6.53 -29.41
CA GLU A 2 32.08 -6.34 -30.55
C GLU A 2 30.84 -5.53 -30.13
N PRO A 3 30.28 -4.66 -30.97
CA PRO A 3 29.11 -3.83 -30.63
C PRO A 3 27.91 -4.67 -30.17
N ARG A 4 27.80 -5.91 -30.66
CA ARG A 4 26.74 -6.86 -30.24
C ARG A 4 26.94 -7.41 -28.83
N GLU A 5 28.18 -7.65 -28.39
CA GLU A 5 28.48 -8.06 -27.01
C GLU A 5 28.19 -6.93 -26.02
N ALA A 6 28.59 -5.71 -26.35
CA ALA A 6 28.30 -4.54 -25.51
C ALA A 6 26.79 -4.33 -25.33
N ALA A 7 26.00 -4.44 -26.40
CA ALA A 7 24.55 -4.35 -26.35
C ALA A 7 23.92 -5.47 -25.49
N ARG A 8 24.46 -6.69 -25.56
CA ARG A 8 24.00 -7.86 -24.77
C ARG A 8 24.27 -7.67 -23.28
N VAL A 9 25.49 -7.22 -22.93
CA VAL A 9 25.87 -6.92 -21.54
C VAL A 9 25.02 -5.79 -20.98
N LEU A 10 24.76 -4.74 -21.76
CA LEU A 10 23.93 -3.60 -21.36
C LEU A 10 22.48 -4.02 -21.11
N ALA A 11 21.92 -4.84 -22.01
CA ALA A 11 20.56 -5.38 -21.86
C ALA A 11 20.46 -6.29 -20.63
N GLN A 12 21.48 -7.10 -20.36
CA GLN A 12 21.53 -7.99 -19.20
C GLN A 12 21.65 -7.21 -17.90
N THR A 13 22.52 -6.21 -17.84
CA THR A 13 22.69 -5.32 -16.69
C THR A 13 21.40 -4.52 -16.41
N GLN A 14 20.71 -4.04 -17.46
CA GLN A 14 19.41 -3.38 -17.30
C GLN A 14 18.33 -4.34 -16.81
N ALA A 15 18.31 -5.58 -17.28
CA ALA A 15 17.37 -6.58 -16.82
C ALA A 15 17.59 -6.95 -15.34
N ASP A 16 18.84 -7.09 -14.93
CA ASP A 16 19.20 -7.41 -13.55
C ASP A 16 18.95 -6.21 -12.60
N ALA A 17 19.23 -4.98 -13.05
CA ALA A 17 18.87 -3.78 -12.31
C ALA A 17 17.35 -3.64 -12.16
N ARG A 18 16.57 -3.94 -13.20
CA ARG A 18 15.09 -3.96 -13.11
C ARG A 18 14.60 -5.04 -12.14
N ARG A 19 15.21 -6.22 -12.12
CA ARG A 19 14.87 -7.31 -11.18
C ARG A 19 15.19 -6.96 -9.73
N SER A 20 16.34 -6.34 -9.49
CA SER A 20 16.75 -5.93 -8.14
C SER A 20 15.90 -4.79 -7.58
N LEU A 21 15.36 -3.94 -8.45
CA LEU A 21 14.46 -2.83 -8.12
C LEU A 21 12.98 -3.22 -8.14
N ASP A 22 12.66 -4.48 -8.45
CA ASP A 22 11.27 -4.94 -8.51
C ASP A 22 10.71 -5.20 -7.10
N PHE A 23 10.22 -4.12 -6.46
CA PHE A 23 9.45 -4.17 -5.19
C PHE A 23 8.12 -4.93 -5.30
N ARG A 24 7.77 -5.44 -6.48
CA ARG A 24 6.62 -6.32 -6.72
C ARG A 24 6.90 -7.78 -6.35
N ALA A 25 7.91 -8.04 -5.52
CA ALA A 25 8.10 -9.38 -5.01
C ALA A 25 6.82 -9.84 -4.31
N PRO A 26 6.23 -10.99 -4.69
CA PRO A 26 4.94 -11.44 -4.15
C PRO A 26 4.94 -11.54 -2.62
N TRP A 27 6.09 -11.85 -2.01
CA TRP A 27 6.23 -11.91 -0.56
C TRP A 27 5.99 -10.57 0.15
N VAL A 28 6.23 -9.43 -0.54
CA VAL A 28 5.96 -8.09 0.00
C VAL A 28 4.48 -7.87 0.17
N SER A 29 3.68 -8.30 -0.82
CA SER A 29 2.21 -8.26 -0.74
C SER A 29 1.67 -9.25 0.28
N LEU A 30 2.28 -10.45 0.40
CA LEU A 30 1.90 -11.42 1.43
C LEU A 30 2.15 -10.88 2.84
N ALA A 31 3.33 -10.33 3.10
CA ALA A 31 3.64 -9.70 4.38
C ALA A 31 2.67 -8.54 4.70
N ALA A 32 2.34 -7.71 3.70
CA ALA A 32 1.37 -6.63 3.87
C ALA A 32 -0.05 -7.17 4.17
N ALA A 33 -0.46 -8.29 3.56
CA ALA A 33 -1.74 -8.92 3.83
C ALA A 33 -1.84 -9.41 5.29
N VAL A 34 -0.78 -10.06 5.79
CA VAL A 34 -0.72 -10.51 7.19
C VAL A 34 -0.77 -9.31 8.15
N VAL A 35 0.00 -8.26 7.88
CA VAL A 35 0.01 -7.03 8.70
C VAL A 35 -1.38 -6.36 8.71
N ALA A 36 -2.04 -6.28 7.55
CA ALA A 36 -3.38 -5.71 7.46
C ALA A 36 -4.38 -6.55 8.28
N LEU A 37 -4.41 -7.86 8.07
CA LEU A 37 -5.33 -8.74 8.78
C LEU A 37 -5.10 -8.72 10.30
N ALA A 38 -3.84 -8.79 10.74
CA ALA A 38 -3.50 -8.75 12.16
C ALA A 38 -3.84 -7.39 12.79
N GLY A 39 -3.44 -6.29 12.16
CA GLY A 39 -3.68 -4.94 12.68
C GLY A 39 -5.16 -4.62 12.80
N PHE A 40 -5.90 -4.75 11.71
CA PHE A 40 -7.34 -4.50 11.70
C PHE A 40 -8.12 -5.53 12.54
N GLY A 41 -7.68 -6.81 12.54
CA GLY A 41 -8.31 -7.88 13.30
C GLY A 41 -8.23 -7.65 14.82
N ILE A 42 -7.09 -7.22 15.35
CA ILE A 42 -6.92 -6.89 16.77
C ILE A 42 -7.84 -5.75 17.17
N VAL A 43 -7.88 -4.67 16.36
CA VAL A 43 -8.79 -3.57 16.65
C VAL A 43 -10.25 -4.02 16.59
N TRP A 44 -10.62 -4.85 15.61
CA TRP A 44 -11.97 -5.39 15.53
C TRP A 44 -12.34 -6.23 16.76
N LEU A 45 -11.42 -7.09 17.24
CA LEU A 45 -11.64 -7.90 18.44
C LEU A 45 -11.89 -7.03 19.68
N ASP A 46 -11.20 -5.88 19.76
CA ASP A 46 -11.34 -4.92 20.85
C ASP A 46 -12.71 -4.20 20.82
N VAL A 47 -13.19 -3.82 19.63
CA VAL A 47 -14.42 -3.00 19.51
C VAL A 47 -15.69 -3.78 19.25
N ARG A 48 -15.61 -5.06 18.88
CA ARG A 48 -16.78 -5.84 18.42
C ARG A 48 -17.91 -5.93 19.42
N ASN A 49 -17.59 -5.96 20.72
CA ASN A 49 -18.56 -6.15 21.82
C ASN A 49 -18.92 -4.83 22.53
N GLN A 50 -18.41 -3.68 22.06
CA GLN A 50 -18.69 -2.40 22.72
C GLN A 50 -20.14 -1.92 22.45
N HIS A 51 -20.90 -1.69 23.51
CA HIS A 51 -22.24 -1.13 23.50
C HIS A 51 -22.40 -0.12 24.67
N PRO A 52 -22.41 1.20 24.42
CA PRO A 52 -22.24 1.93 23.16
C PRO A 52 -20.81 1.84 22.60
N PHE A 53 -20.63 2.19 21.33
CA PHE A 53 -19.31 2.24 20.70
C PHE A 53 -18.51 3.46 21.23
N THR A 54 -17.41 3.18 21.90
CA THR A 54 -16.52 4.22 22.48
C THR A 54 -15.23 4.40 21.69
N GLY A 55 -14.92 3.45 20.81
CA GLY A 55 -13.71 3.45 20.00
C GLY A 55 -12.68 2.42 20.44
N PRO A 56 -11.61 2.24 19.65
CA PRO A 56 -10.51 1.34 19.98
C PRO A 56 -9.78 1.77 21.25
N SER A 57 -9.31 0.79 22.03
CA SER A 57 -8.45 1.05 23.18
C SER A 57 -7.08 1.56 22.76
N ALA A 58 -6.40 2.29 23.65
CA ALA A 58 -5.04 2.78 23.39
C ALA A 58 -4.08 1.62 23.04
N ALA A 59 -4.23 0.46 23.70
CA ALA A 59 -3.38 -0.69 23.46
C ALA A 59 -3.55 -1.25 22.03
N SER A 60 -4.79 -1.42 21.56
CA SER A 60 -5.07 -1.90 20.21
C SER A 60 -4.59 -0.90 19.13
N LEU A 61 -4.70 0.41 19.40
CA LEU A 61 -4.19 1.46 18.51
C LEU A 61 -2.66 1.47 18.46
N VAL A 62 -1.98 1.37 19.59
CA VAL A 62 -0.50 1.29 19.64
C VAL A 62 -0.03 0.08 18.84
N PHE A 63 -0.67 -1.07 18.99
CA PHE A 63 -0.33 -2.25 18.21
C PHE A 63 -0.58 -2.03 16.70
N PHE A 64 -1.73 -1.49 16.34
CA PHE A 64 -2.09 -1.20 14.95
C PHE A 64 -1.11 -0.25 14.28
N TYR A 65 -0.86 0.91 14.89
CA TYR A 65 0.11 1.88 14.36
C TYR A 65 1.55 1.38 14.43
N GLY A 66 1.90 0.58 15.42
CA GLY A 66 3.19 -0.09 15.52
C GLY A 66 3.46 -1.02 14.34
N LEU A 67 2.47 -1.83 13.95
CA LEU A 67 2.55 -2.69 12.75
C LEU A 67 2.70 -1.87 11.46
N ILE A 68 1.94 -0.77 11.33
CA ILE A 68 2.05 0.13 10.18
C ILE A 68 3.44 0.77 10.14
N ALA A 69 3.94 1.30 11.26
CA ALA A 69 5.26 1.90 11.36
C ALA A 69 6.38 0.90 11.02
N LEU A 70 6.29 -0.31 11.57
CA LEU A 70 7.23 -1.39 11.25
C LEU A 70 7.21 -1.73 9.75
N ARG A 71 6.02 -1.78 9.15
CA ARG A 71 5.85 -2.02 7.72
C ARG A 71 6.46 -0.90 6.88
N ILE A 72 6.22 0.36 7.24
CA ILE A 72 6.82 1.52 6.57
C ILE A 72 8.34 1.48 6.70
N ALA A 73 8.87 1.25 7.90
CA ALA A 73 10.30 1.16 8.15
C ALA A 73 10.97 0.05 7.33
N THR A 74 10.36 -1.14 7.24
CA THR A 74 10.88 -2.24 6.41
C THR A 74 10.89 -1.90 4.92
N VAL A 75 9.88 -1.19 4.42
CA VAL A 75 9.85 -0.72 3.02
C VAL A 75 10.92 0.33 2.77
N ILE A 76 11.05 1.32 3.66
CA ILE A 76 12.09 2.37 3.55
C ILE A 76 13.48 1.75 3.58
N TYR A 77 13.73 0.82 4.52
CA TYR A 77 15.02 0.13 4.63
C TYR A 77 15.34 -0.68 3.36
N ALA A 78 14.40 -1.48 2.88
CA ALA A 78 14.58 -2.25 1.65
C ALA A 78 14.85 -1.34 0.44
N TYR A 79 14.16 -0.19 0.37
CA TYR A 79 14.33 0.79 -0.68
C TYR A 79 15.69 1.50 -0.60
N ALA A 80 16.11 1.90 0.60
CA ALA A 80 17.42 2.51 0.84
C ALA A 80 18.55 1.56 0.45
N ARG A 81 18.45 0.28 0.87
CA ARG A 81 19.44 -0.75 0.54
C ARG A 81 19.53 -1.04 -0.96
N ALA A 82 18.40 -1.09 -1.66
CA ALA A 82 18.37 -1.33 -3.11
C ALA A 82 18.96 -0.15 -3.91
N ARG A 83 19.05 1.03 -3.32
CA ARG A 83 19.58 2.25 -3.96
C ARG A 83 21.04 2.56 -3.64
N THR A 84 21.67 1.79 -2.76
CA THR A 84 23.10 2.01 -2.46
C THR A 84 23.93 1.86 -3.73
N GLY A 85 24.60 2.94 -4.13
CA GLY A 85 25.44 2.98 -5.33
C GLY A 85 24.75 3.48 -6.62
N ILE A 86 23.43 3.78 -6.59
CA ILE A 86 22.72 4.36 -7.73
C ILE A 86 22.56 5.86 -7.50
N SER A 87 23.24 6.68 -8.31
CA SER A 87 23.08 8.14 -8.33
C SER A 87 22.64 8.60 -9.72
N GLY A 88 21.76 9.59 -9.79
CA GLY A 88 21.33 10.17 -11.07
C GLY A 88 20.07 11.01 -10.98
N HIS A 89 19.74 11.68 -12.08
CA HIS A 89 18.58 12.58 -12.16
C HIS A 89 17.26 11.87 -11.84
N SER A 90 17.08 10.63 -12.31
CA SER A 90 15.87 9.83 -12.05
C SER A 90 15.65 9.52 -10.57
N VAL A 91 16.73 9.35 -9.79
CA VAL A 91 16.65 9.11 -8.34
C VAL A 91 16.20 10.37 -7.61
N LYS A 92 16.70 11.55 -8.05
CA LYS A 92 16.29 12.84 -7.50
C LYS A 92 14.81 13.10 -7.73
N VAL A 93 14.35 12.94 -9.00
CA VAL A 93 12.92 13.10 -9.35
C VAL A 93 12.02 12.19 -8.53
N GLN A 94 12.38 10.91 -8.37
CA GLN A 94 11.59 9.98 -7.54
C GLN A 94 11.57 10.38 -6.06
N ARG A 95 12.66 10.92 -5.54
CA ARG A 95 12.71 11.42 -4.15
C ARG A 95 11.81 12.62 -3.97
N ASP A 96 11.89 13.59 -4.87
CA ASP A 96 11.10 14.82 -4.83
C ASP A 96 9.60 14.48 -4.96
N GLU A 97 9.25 13.55 -5.84
CA GLU A 97 7.89 13.02 -5.97
C GLU A 97 7.40 12.34 -4.66
N ALA A 98 8.24 11.53 -4.03
CA ALA A 98 7.87 10.89 -2.75
C ALA A 98 7.64 11.93 -1.63
N VAL A 99 8.45 12.99 -1.59
CA VAL A 99 8.28 14.09 -0.63
C VAL A 99 6.96 14.83 -0.86
N VAL A 100 6.65 15.20 -2.12
CA VAL A 100 5.39 15.87 -2.46
C VAL A 100 4.19 15.00 -2.10
N MET A 101 4.22 13.71 -2.46
CA MET A 101 3.13 12.76 -2.13
C MET A 101 2.93 12.60 -0.62
N SER A 102 4.02 12.51 0.14
CA SER A 102 3.94 12.44 1.60
C SER A 102 3.37 13.73 2.19
N GLY A 103 3.72 14.88 1.63
CA GLY A 103 3.17 16.18 2.02
C GLY A 103 1.66 16.26 1.76
N VAL A 104 1.20 15.85 0.58
CA VAL A 104 -0.24 15.83 0.23
C VAL A 104 -1.00 14.90 1.18
N LEU A 105 -0.48 13.70 1.46
CA LEU A 105 -1.11 12.76 2.40
C LEU A 105 -1.19 13.35 3.80
N LEU A 106 -0.13 14.02 4.27
CA LEU A 106 -0.12 14.69 5.57
C LEU A 106 -1.20 15.79 5.65
N VAL A 107 -1.32 16.61 4.62
CA VAL A 107 -2.35 17.65 4.54
C VAL A 107 -3.75 17.04 4.55
N CYS A 108 -3.99 15.98 3.77
CA CYS A 108 -5.26 15.25 3.79
C CYS A 108 -5.57 14.70 5.19
N TYR A 109 -4.58 14.11 5.85
CA TYR A 109 -4.72 13.57 7.19
C TYR A 109 -5.07 14.65 8.23
N LEU A 110 -4.38 15.79 8.20
CA LEU A 110 -4.67 16.92 9.06
C LEU A 110 -6.05 17.52 8.80
N ALA A 111 -6.47 17.59 7.53
CA ALA A 111 -7.81 18.04 7.16
C ALA A 111 -8.89 17.10 7.72
N LEU A 112 -8.69 15.78 7.62
CA LEU A 112 -9.61 14.78 8.19
C LEU A 112 -9.71 14.91 9.72
N ILE A 113 -8.60 15.16 10.41
CA ILE A 113 -8.60 15.44 11.86
C ILE A 113 -9.39 16.72 12.13
N GLY A 114 -9.16 17.79 11.36
CA GLY A 114 -9.86 19.06 11.52
C GLY A 114 -11.38 18.89 11.35
N ILE A 115 -11.82 18.19 10.29
CA ILE A 115 -13.25 17.90 10.03
C ILE A 115 -13.83 17.05 11.18
N ALA A 116 -13.12 16.02 11.62
CA ALA A 116 -13.56 15.17 12.70
C ALA A 116 -13.74 15.95 14.01
N ASN A 117 -12.82 16.85 14.34
CA ASN A 117 -12.87 17.68 15.56
C ASN A 117 -13.94 18.80 15.46
N SER A 118 -14.19 19.35 14.27
CA SER A 118 -15.24 20.37 14.10
C SER A 118 -16.66 19.80 14.24
N GLY A 119 -16.81 18.49 14.01
CA GLY A 119 -18.06 17.74 14.17
C GLY A 119 -18.33 17.27 15.59
N SER A 120 -18.08 18.10 16.62
CA SER A 120 -18.19 17.75 18.05
C SER A 120 -19.54 17.17 18.51
N HIS A 121 -20.59 17.31 17.70
CA HIS A 121 -21.92 16.73 17.94
C HIS A 121 -22.06 15.29 17.40
N HIS A 122 -21.09 14.76 16.68
CA HIS A 122 -21.13 13.43 16.12
C HIS A 122 -20.43 12.44 17.07
N GLY A 123 -21.06 11.29 17.32
CA GLY A 123 -20.51 10.27 18.23
C GLY A 123 -19.18 9.68 17.73
N ALA A 124 -18.49 8.97 18.64
CA ALA A 124 -17.19 8.33 18.36
C ALA A 124 -17.17 7.46 17.10
N GLY A 125 -18.31 6.84 16.76
CA GLY A 125 -18.45 6.02 15.55
C GLY A 125 -18.24 6.81 14.24
N PHE A 126 -18.79 8.02 14.17
CA PHE A 126 -18.58 8.90 13.02
C PHE A 126 -17.11 9.33 12.89
N TYR A 127 -16.51 9.76 14.01
CA TYR A 127 -15.09 10.14 14.05
C TYR A 127 -14.19 9.05 13.49
N TRP A 128 -14.30 7.84 14.03
CA TRP A 128 -13.45 6.73 13.60
C TRP A 128 -13.73 6.28 12.17
N SER A 129 -14.99 6.30 11.73
CA SER A 129 -15.35 5.96 10.37
C SER A 129 -14.77 6.95 9.35
N LEU A 130 -14.92 8.25 9.62
CA LEU A 130 -14.37 9.31 8.77
C LEU A 130 -12.84 9.23 8.72
N PHE A 131 -12.21 9.09 9.89
CA PHE A 131 -10.75 9.06 10.00
C PHE A 131 -10.13 7.86 9.27
N LEU A 132 -10.65 6.67 9.49
CA LEU A 132 -10.10 5.45 8.90
C LEU A 132 -10.40 5.35 7.40
N ASN A 133 -11.68 5.42 7.03
CA ASN A 133 -12.09 5.24 5.63
C ASN A 133 -11.71 6.44 4.78
N GLY A 134 -11.79 7.66 5.32
CA GLY A 134 -11.32 8.88 4.65
C GLY A 134 -9.84 8.83 4.34
N THR A 135 -9.01 8.35 5.28
CA THR A 135 -7.57 8.17 5.06
C THR A 135 -7.28 7.13 3.96
N LEU A 136 -8.01 6.00 3.95
CA LEU A 136 -7.85 4.98 2.90
C LEU A 136 -8.26 5.50 1.51
N ILE A 137 -9.36 6.23 1.43
CA ILE A 137 -9.81 6.86 0.17
C ILE A 137 -8.81 7.92 -0.31
N ALA A 138 -8.32 8.78 0.59
CA ALA A 138 -7.30 9.79 0.26
C ALA A 138 -6.01 9.12 -0.25
N LEU A 139 -5.55 8.07 0.42
CA LEU A 139 -4.38 7.30 0.01
C LEU A 139 -4.58 6.68 -1.38
N ALA A 140 -5.74 6.08 -1.63
CA ALA A 140 -6.09 5.50 -2.93
C ALA A 140 -6.14 6.57 -4.03
N ALA A 141 -6.72 7.74 -3.76
CA ALA A 141 -6.82 8.84 -4.72
C ALA A 141 -5.44 9.42 -5.06
N VAL A 142 -4.59 9.66 -4.06
CA VAL A 142 -3.23 10.18 -4.27
C VAL A 142 -2.40 9.18 -5.08
N TRP A 143 -2.49 7.88 -4.74
CA TRP A 143 -1.79 6.84 -5.48
C TRP A 143 -2.30 6.70 -6.92
N ALA A 144 -3.62 6.75 -7.13
CA ALA A 144 -4.23 6.75 -8.46
C ALA A 144 -3.76 7.93 -9.30
N GLY A 145 -3.74 9.14 -8.75
CA GLY A 145 -3.26 10.34 -9.42
C GLY A 145 -1.80 10.20 -9.87
N ARG A 146 -0.94 9.71 -8.99
CA ARG A 146 0.47 9.42 -9.32
C ARG A 146 0.59 8.41 -10.47
N CYS A 147 -0.11 7.30 -10.38
CA CYS A 147 -0.05 6.26 -11.40
C CYS A 147 -0.61 6.74 -12.74
N ALA A 148 -1.64 7.59 -12.74
CA ALA A 148 -2.21 8.19 -13.95
C ALA A 148 -1.21 9.14 -14.64
N ILE A 149 -0.51 10.00 -13.89
CA ILE A 149 0.54 10.87 -14.42
C ILE A 149 1.62 10.06 -15.15
N HIS A 150 2.00 8.91 -14.58
CA HIS A 150 2.99 8.01 -15.19
C HIS A 150 2.40 7.03 -16.20
N LYS A 151 1.11 7.19 -16.60
CA LYS A 151 0.39 6.32 -17.53
C LYS A 151 0.39 4.83 -17.13
N ARG A 152 0.46 4.55 -15.83
CA ARG A 152 0.44 3.18 -15.27
C ARG A 152 -0.99 2.74 -14.96
N TRP A 153 -1.83 2.64 -15.96
CA TRP A 153 -3.27 2.37 -15.82
C TRP A 153 -3.59 1.07 -15.07
N HIS A 154 -2.75 0.05 -15.20
CA HIS A 154 -2.90 -1.19 -14.44
C HIS A 154 -2.74 -1.00 -12.92
N GLU A 155 -1.92 -0.04 -12.49
CA GLU A 155 -1.77 0.29 -11.07
C GLU A 155 -2.92 1.18 -10.58
N VAL A 156 -3.45 2.06 -11.43
CA VAL A 156 -4.68 2.81 -11.14
C VAL A 156 -5.83 1.84 -10.87
N ALA A 157 -5.97 0.79 -11.67
CA ALA A 157 -7.01 -0.22 -11.48
C ALA A 157 -6.93 -0.93 -10.11
N LEU A 158 -5.76 -1.00 -9.48
CA LEU A 158 -5.59 -1.56 -8.13
C LEU A 158 -6.05 -0.61 -7.02
N THR A 159 -6.15 0.69 -7.28
CA THR A 159 -6.60 1.67 -6.27
C THR A 159 -8.12 1.67 -6.12
N VAL A 160 -8.86 1.32 -7.18
CA VAL A 160 -10.32 1.27 -7.16
C VAL A 160 -10.85 0.29 -6.11
N PRO A 161 -10.37 -0.97 -6.04
CA PRO A 161 -10.78 -1.90 -4.98
C PRO A 161 -10.51 -1.37 -3.56
N VAL A 162 -9.40 -0.64 -3.34
CA VAL A 162 -9.13 -0.04 -2.02
C VAL A 162 -10.19 0.97 -1.64
N ALA A 163 -10.57 1.86 -2.56
CA ALA A 163 -11.63 2.83 -2.33
C ALA A 163 -13.00 2.15 -2.11
N LEU A 164 -13.30 1.09 -2.87
CA LEU A 164 -14.54 0.32 -2.70
C LEU A 164 -14.58 -0.39 -1.34
N ILE A 165 -13.47 -0.98 -0.88
CA ILE A 165 -13.37 -1.61 0.44
C ILE A 165 -13.65 -0.57 1.53
N ALA A 166 -13.06 0.63 1.44
CA ALA A 166 -13.28 1.71 2.39
C ALA A 166 -14.74 2.20 2.38
N ALA A 167 -15.38 2.29 1.22
CA ALA A 167 -16.79 2.64 1.09
C ALA A 167 -17.71 1.58 1.72
N LEU A 168 -17.47 0.30 1.43
CA LEU A 168 -18.20 -0.82 2.05
C LEU A 168 -17.99 -0.87 3.56
N ALA A 169 -16.78 -0.59 4.03
CA ALA A 169 -16.46 -0.52 5.44
C ALA A 169 -17.24 0.61 6.15
N ALA A 170 -17.39 1.76 5.50
CA ALA A 170 -18.20 2.86 6.03
C ALA A 170 -19.68 2.46 6.21
N ILE A 171 -20.23 1.67 5.27
CA ILE A 171 -21.62 1.14 5.34
C ILE A 171 -21.76 0.10 6.46
N ALA A 172 -20.73 -0.70 6.71
CA ALA A 172 -20.72 -1.72 7.77
C ALA A 172 -20.78 -1.15 9.20
N GLY A 173 -20.62 0.18 9.32
CA GLY A 173 -20.69 0.90 10.60
C GLY A 173 -19.41 0.77 11.45
N PRO A 174 -19.37 1.47 12.60
CA PRO A 174 -18.12 1.73 13.32
C PRO A 174 -17.45 0.49 13.91
N ARG A 175 -18.19 -0.60 14.12
CA ARG A 175 -17.63 -1.89 14.58
C ARG A 175 -17.20 -2.75 13.40
N GLY A 176 -18.05 -2.83 12.36
CA GLY A 176 -17.82 -3.68 11.20
C GLY A 176 -16.71 -3.16 10.27
N MET A 177 -16.46 -1.84 10.24
CA MET A 177 -15.48 -1.23 9.35
C MET A 177 -14.07 -1.80 9.52
N TRP A 178 -13.66 -2.15 10.74
CA TRP A 178 -12.35 -2.71 11.01
C TRP A 178 -12.19 -4.09 10.37
N LEU A 179 -13.20 -4.94 10.51
CA LEU A 179 -13.19 -6.27 9.89
C LEU A 179 -13.23 -6.17 8.37
N VAL A 180 -14.12 -5.35 7.81
CA VAL A 180 -14.27 -5.18 6.36
C VAL A 180 -12.97 -4.66 5.73
N ASN A 181 -12.34 -3.65 6.33
CA ASN A 181 -11.05 -3.15 5.85
C ASN A 181 -9.96 -4.21 5.98
N GLY A 182 -9.88 -4.90 7.12
CA GLY A 182 -8.86 -5.94 7.34
C GLY A 182 -8.97 -7.10 6.35
N VAL A 183 -10.14 -7.68 6.22
CA VAL A 183 -10.40 -8.79 5.30
C VAL A 183 -10.29 -8.33 3.85
N GLY A 184 -10.90 -7.19 3.50
CA GLY A 184 -10.88 -6.66 2.13
C GLY A 184 -9.48 -6.36 1.64
N LEU A 185 -8.67 -5.66 2.44
CA LEU A 185 -7.27 -5.37 2.11
C LEU A 185 -6.42 -6.65 2.07
N CYS A 186 -6.65 -7.60 2.99
CA CYS A 186 -5.96 -8.88 2.97
C CYS A 186 -6.23 -9.63 1.66
N VAL A 187 -7.50 -9.79 1.27
CA VAL A 187 -7.89 -10.46 0.01
C VAL A 187 -7.30 -9.75 -1.20
N LEU A 188 -7.35 -8.43 -1.26
CA LEU A 188 -6.77 -7.65 -2.35
C LEU A 188 -5.26 -7.86 -2.47
N LEU A 189 -4.54 -7.83 -1.34
CA LEU A 189 -3.09 -8.03 -1.31
C LEU A 189 -2.69 -9.46 -1.66
N LEU A 190 -3.47 -10.47 -1.24
CA LEU A 190 -3.29 -11.86 -1.64
C LEU A 190 -3.52 -12.06 -3.14
N ALA A 191 -4.58 -11.45 -3.70
CA ALA A 191 -4.85 -11.48 -5.13
C ALA A 191 -3.70 -10.83 -5.93
N ASN A 192 -3.19 -9.68 -5.47
CA ASN A 192 -2.02 -9.03 -6.08
C ASN A 192 -0.77 -9.91 -6.02
N ALA A 193 -0.53 -10.60 -4.89
CA ALA A 193 0.57 -11.55 -4.77
C ALA A 193 0.43 -12.74 -5.74
N ALA A 194 -0.78 -13.29 -5.86
CA ALA A 194 -1.08 -14.41 -6.77
C ALA A 194 -0.86 -14.02 -8.24
N ILE A 195 -1.32 -12.84 -8.65
CA ILE A 195 -1.09 -12.29 -10.00
C ILE A 195 0.42 -12.14 -10.26
N GLY A 196 1.16 -11.57 -9.30
CA GLY A 196 2.61 -11.42 -9.41
C GLY A 196 3.35 -12.76 -9.52
N MET A 197 2.93 -13.78 -8.79
CA MET A 197 3.49 -15.13 -8.92
C MET A 197 3.18 -15.77 -10.27
N TRP A 198 1.95 -15.62 -10.76
CA TRP A 198 1.54 -16.16 -12.05
C TRP A 198 2.32 -15.52 -13.21
N GLN A 199 2.45 -14.20 -13.22
CA GLN A 199 3.25 -13.49 -14.23
C GLN A 199 4.72 -13.94 -14.26
N ARG A 200 5.32 -14.18 -13.10
CA ARG A 200 6.71 -14.68 -13.00
C ARG A 200 6.86 -16.12 -13.53
N ARG A 201 5.85 -16.96 -13.37
CA ARG A 201 5.85 -18.31 -13.95
C ARG A 201 5.72 -18.26 -15.48
N ALA A 202 4.83 -17.42 -16.02
CA ALA A 202 4.63 -17.27 -17.46
C ALA A 202 5.90 -16.78 -18.17
N THR A 203 6.65 -15.84 -17.58
CA THR A 203 7.91 -15.35 -18.17
C THR A 203 9.01 -16.41 -18.18
N ARG A 204 9.07 -17.30 -17.18
CA ARG A 204 10.07 -18.40 -17.14
C ARG A 204 9.83 -19.44 -18.22
N THR A 205 8.59 -19.75 -18.55
CA THR A 205 8.25 -20.74 -19.59
C THR A 205 8.58 -20.22 -21.00
N HIS A 206 8.50 -18.92 -21.24
CA HIS A 206 8.88 -18.34 -22.53
C HIS A 206 10.41 -18.35 -22.77
N THR A 207 11.22 -18.07 -21.77
CA THR A 207 12.69 -18.09 -21.89
C THR A 207 13.26 -19.49 -22.15
N VAL A 208 12.63 -20.54 -21.66
CA VAL A 208 13.05 -21.93 -21.91
C VAL A 208 12.70 -22.37 -23.34
N ARG A 209 11.62 -21.84 -23.95
CA ARG A 209 11.18 -22.19 -25.31
C ARG A 209 11.96 -21.50 -26.44
N THR A 210 12.56 -20.33 -26.16
CA THR A 210 13.32 -19.55 -27.15
C THR A 210 14.83 -19.81 -27.09
N GLY A 211 15.31 -20.61 -26.14
CA GLY A 211 16.73 -20.99 -25.97
C GLY A 211 17.08 -22.37 -26.52
N ALA A 212 16.15 -23.06 -27.17
CA ALA A 212 16.35 -24.28 -27.96
C ALA A 212 16.20 -23.97 -29.45
#